data_30b6514313321e61c7d7e6eb5fe5a688
#
_entry.id   30b6514313321e61c7d7e6eb5fe5a688
#
_cell.length_a   1.000
_cell.length_b   1.000
_cell.length_c   1.000
_cell.angle_alpha   90.00
_cell.angle_beta   90.00
_cell.angle_gamma   90.00
#
_symmetry.space_group_name_H-M   'P 1'
#
loop_
_entity.id
_entity.type
_entity.pdbx_description
1 polymer ?
#
loop_
_entity_poly.entity_id
_entity_poly.type
_entity_poly.pdbx_seq_one_letter_code
_entity_poly.pdbx_strand_id
1 'polypeptide(L)'
;GENFKFPHNREQFAFIVAQPKDYPDNKYKKHVTTHSGDKCAMSFLQVANLSKAVPMAADNWMISPALPGKAQTIDFWVKNTGTYAETFEVRYSKGINPHDIRKFIKIGDTHTTNTGQWVNISVDLPEGARFFAIRQNSPSSSTTMFMIDDITFMKGNTPVAYNIYRDGILIGTSTDYKFEDQPNNDGTHTYSITAVYAGGMESEPVEVNVVTDIRGIESKEASSYNVYTLDGVQVLKNAKDLNSLRRGIYIINGKKVMINK
;
A
#
# COMPACT_ATOMS: atom_id res chain seq x y z
N GLY A 1 -29.24 -28.53 -2.94
CA GLY A 1 -28.50 -27.55 -3.69
C GLY A 1 -27.06 -27.57 -3.24
N GLU A 2 -26.12 -27.92 -4.13
CA GLU A 2 -24.70 -27.85 -3.81
C GLU A 2 -24.35 -26.43 -3.48
N ASN A 3 -23.77 -26.23 -2.29
CA ASN A 3 -23.33 -24.94 -1.83
C ASN A 3 -22.16 -24.44 -2.69
N PHE A 4 -22.30 -23.27 -3.26
CA PHE A 4 -21.20 -22.56 -3.90
C PHE A 4 -20.06 -22.42 -2.87
N LYS A 5 -18.94 -23.08 -3.11
CA LYS A 5 -17.78 -23.01 -2.22
C LYS A 5 -16.97 -21.78 -2.60
N PHE A 6 -17.07 -20.74 -1.79
CA PHE A 6 -16.18 -19.60 -1.90
C PHE A 6 -14.73 -20.05 -1.61
N PRO A 7 -13.77 -19.79 -2.48
CA PRO A 7 -12.37 -19.95 -2.13
C PRO A 7 -12.06 -18.97 -0.97
N HIS A 8 -11.52 -19.46 0.13
CA HIS A 8 -11.22 -18.68 1.34
C HIS A 8 -12.44 -18.32 2.20
N ASN A 9 -13.02 -19.27 2.78
CA ASN A 9 -14.26 -19.38 3.58
C ASN A 9 -14.48 -18.39 4.76
N ARG A 10 -13.74 -17.32 4.94
CA ARG A 10 -13.96 -16.37 6.05
C ARG A 10 -14.77 -15.14 5.69
N GLU A 11 -14.92 -14.85 4.40
CA GLU A 11 -15.58 -13.63 3.88
C GLU A 11 -16.63 -14.02 2.83
N GLN A 12 -17.58 -14.82 3.22
CA GLN A 12 -18.59 -15.46 2.34
C GLN A 12 -19.42 -14.47 1.51
N PHE A 13 -19.36 -13.18 1.84
CA PHE A 13 -20.22 -12.16 1.25
C PHE A 13 -19.45 -10.98 0.63
N ALA A 14 -18.12 -11.01 0.71
CA ALA A 14 -17.27 -10.01 0.05
C ALA A 14 -17.29 -10.15 -1.48
N PHE A 15 -16.73 -9.17 -2.17
CA PHE A 15 -16.53 -9.28 -3.61
C PHE A 15 -15.56 -10.42 -3.94
N ILE A 16 -15.97 -11.25 -4.89
CA ILE A 16 -15.12 -12.29 -5.48
C ILE A 16 -15.07 -12.09 -6.99
N VAL A 17 -13.95 -12.47 -7.62
CA VAL A 17 -13.87 -12.57 -9.08
C VAL A 17 -14.32 -13.98 -9.47
N ALA A 18 -15.36 -14.07 -10.24
CA ALA A 18 -15.96 -15.35 -10.64
C ALA A 18 -16.27 -15.38 -12.15
N GLN A 19 -16.34 -16.58 -12.68
CA GLN A 19 -16.85 -16.83 -14.02
C GLN A 19 -18.35 -17.16 -13.95
N PRO A 20 -19.22 -16.53 -14.72
CA PRO A 20 -20.64 -16.83 -14.74
C PRO A 20 -20.97 -18.30 -15.04
N LYS A 21 -20.12 -18.98 -15.83
CA LYS A 21 -20.30 -20.41 -16.14
C LYS A 21 -20.23 -21.30 -14.90
N ASP A 22 -19.45 -20.90 -13.88
CA ASP A 22 -19.25 -21.65 -12.64
C ASP A 22 -20.34 -21.37 -11.61
N TYR A 23 -21.25 -20.44 -11.90
CA TYR A 23 -22.38 -20.17 -11.03
C TYR A 23 -23.37 -21.34 -11.06
N PRO A 24 -23.87 -21.79 -9.89
CA PRO A 24 -24.79 -22.92 -9.79
C PRO A 24 -26.00 -22.79 -10.70
N ASP A 25 -26.42 -23.89 -11.30
CA ASP A 25 -27.56 -23.92 -12.20
C ASP A 25 -28.86 -23.77 -11.40
N ASN A 26 -29.36 -22.54 -11.35
CA ASN A 26 -30.59 -22.16 -10.67
C ASN A 26 -31.29 -21.00 -11.38
N LYS A 27 -32.45 -20.57 -10.88
CA LYS A 27 -33.26 -19.49 -11.49
C LYS A 27 -32.53 -18.14 -11.68
N TYR A 28 -31.44 -17.93 -10.97
CA TYR A 28 -30.64 -16.67 -11.06
C TYR A 28 -29.51 -16.74 -12.08
N LYS A 29 -29.09 -17.93 -12.52
CA LYS A 29 -27.97 -18.12 -13.44
C LYS A 29 -28.09 -17.29 -14.71
N LYS A 30 -29.29 -17.19 -15.28
CA LYS A 30 -29.56 -16.40 -16.48
C LYS A 30 -29.25 -14.89 -16.33
N HIS A 31 -29.18 -14.39 -15.10
CA HIS A 31 -28.86 -13.00 -14.80
C HIS A 31 -27.38 -12.77 -14.56
N VAL A 32 -26.60 -13.84 -14.34
CA VAL A 32 -25.17 -13.80 -14.07
C VAL A 32 -24.44 -13.83 -15.40
N THR A 33 -23.99 -12.67 -15.84
CA THR A 33 -23.25 -12.50 -17.10
C THR A 33 -22.08 -11.57 -16.87
N THR A 34 -21.09 -11.60 -17.73
CA THR A 34 -20.05 -10.56 -17.81
C THR A 34 -20.52 -9.41 -18.69
N HIS A 35 -19.90 -8.24 -18.55
CA HIS A 35 -20.02 -7.16 -19.55
C HIS A 35 -19.08 -7.47 -20.71
N SER A 36 -17.82 -7.82 -20.39
CA SER A 36 -16.87 -8.33 -21.37
C SER A 36 -16.08 -9.54 -20.84
N GLY A 37 -15.33 -10.21 -21.70
CA GLY A 37 -14.52 -11.35 -21.29
C GLY A 37 -15.32 -12.48 -20.64
N ASP A 38 -14.71 -13.22 -19.71
CA ASP A 38 -15.28 -14.40 -19.08
C ASP A 38 -15.40 -14.32 -17.55
N LYS A 39 -15.03 -13.20 -16.93
CA LYS A 39 -15.02 -12.98 -15.47
C LYS A 39 -15.55 -11.60 -15.12
N CYS A 40 -16.24 -11.50 -13.99
CA CYS A 40 -16.57 -10.23 -13.37
C CYS A 40 -16.43 -10.31 -11.85
N ALA A 41 -16.39 -9.18 -11.17
CA ALA A 41 -16.49 -9.13 -9.72
C ALA A 41 -17.94 -9.26 -9.29
N MET A 42 -18.20 -10.11 -8.30
CA MET A 42 -19.54 -10.37 -7.79
C MET A 42 -19.57 -10.27 -6.27
N SER A 43 -20.60 -9.64 -5.75
CA SER A 43 -20.95 -9.65 -4.34
C SER A 43 -22.36 -10.26 -4.20
N PHE A 44 -22.52 -11.13 -3.22
CA PHE A 44 -23.74 -11.91 -3.06
C PHE A 44 -24.57 -11.41 -1.89
N LEU A 45 -25.84 -11.89 -1.84
CA LEU A 45 -26.74 -11.66 -0.72
C LEU A 45 -26.06 -11.96 0.61
N GLN A 46 -25.99 -10.96 1.46
CA GLN A 46 -25.49 -11.11 2.82
C GLN A 46 -26.60 -11.67 3.71
N VAL A 47 -26.30 -12.71 4.50
CA VAL A 47 -27.26 -13.33 5.42
C VAL A 47 -26.67 -13.47 6.81
N ALA A 48 -27.48 -13.17 7.82
CA ALA A 48 -27.09 -13.32 9.23
C ALA A 48 -26.94 -14.78 9.63
N ASN A 49 -27.65 -15.68 8.95
CA ASN A 49 -27.63 -17.10 9.23
C ASN A 49 -27.81 -17.88 7.93
N LEU A 50 -26.84 -18.67 7.57
CA LEU A 50 -26.82 -19.47 6.35
C LEU A 50 -27.96 -20.49 6.30
N SER A 51 -28.36 -21.04 7.46
CA SER A 51 -29.41 -22.05 7.54
C SER A 51 -30.82 -21.47 7.36
N LYS A 52 -31.01 -20.19 7.68
CA LYS A 52 -32.32 -19.51 7.64
C LYS A 52 -32.44 -18.48 6.53
N ALA A 53 -31.33 -18.20 5.81
CA ALA A 53 -31.26 -17.18 4.76
C ALA A 53 -31.86 -15.81 5.17
N VAL A 54 -31.67 -15.41 6.42
CA VAL A 54 -32.12 -14.10 6.92
C VAL A 54 -31.26 -12.98 6.30
N PRO A 55 -31.83 -12.16 5.42
CA PRO A 55 -31.06 -11.10 4.77
C PRO A 55 -30.50 -10.09 5.75
N MET A 56 -29.27 -9.61 5.48
CA MET A 56 -28.65 -8.50 6.17
C MET A 56 -28.36 -7.37 5.19
N ALA A 57 -28.20 -6.15 5.73
CA ALA A 57 -27.67 -5.05 4.93
C ALA A 57 -26.24 -5.38 4.46
N ALA A 58 -25.95 -5.03 3.21
CA ALA A 58 -24.62 -5.18 2.67
C ALA A 58 -23.70 -4.07 3.17
N ASP A 59 -22.44 -4.42 3.42
CA ASP A 59 -21.32 -3.48 3.64
C ASP A 59 -20.06 -4.10 3.05
N ASN A 60 -20.06 -4.32 1.75
CA ASN A 60 -18.98 -4.97 1.03
C ASN A 60 -18.14 -3.93 0.30
N TRP A 61 -16.84 -4.02 0.46
CA TRP A 61 -15.89 -3.08 -0.07
C TRP A 61 -14.98 -3.73 -1.11
N MET A 62 -14.89 -3.12 -2.28
CA MET A 62 -13.86 -3.41 -3.27
C MET A 62 -12.95 -2.20 -3.38
N ILE A 63 -11.70 -2.36 -2.96
CA ILE A 63 -10.71 -1.28 -2.90
C ILE A 63 -9.70 -1.45 -4.02
N SER A 64 -9.41 -0.36 -4.71
CA SER A 64 -8.46 -0.35 -5.83
C SER A 64 -7.02 -0.60 -5.37
N PRO A 65 -6.13 -1.06 -6.27
CA PRO A 65 -4.70 -0.84 -6.11
C PRO A 65 -4.37 0.65 -6.00
N ALA A 66 -3.09 0.97 -5.72
CA ALA A 66 -2.65 2.37 -5.64
C ALA A 66 -2.94 3.14 -6.92
N LEU A 67 -3.35 4.39 -6.71
CA LEU A 67 -3.50 5.39 -7.76
C LEU A 67 -2.27 6.31 -7.80
N PRO A 68 -2.01 7.00 -8.93
CA PRO A 68 -0.87 7.90 -9.07
C PRO A 68 -1.00 9.20 -8.25
N GLY A 69 -2.12 9.41 -7.55
CA GLY A 69 -2.41 10.63 -6.81
C GLY A 69 -2.85 11.81 -7.69
N LYS A 70 -2.96 11.62 -8.99
CA LYS A 70 -3.46 12.62 -9.94
C LYS A 70 -4.98 12.54 -10.04
N ALA A 71 -5.62 13.68 -10.30
CA ALA A 71 -7.02 13.70 -10.69
C ALA A 71 -7.24 12.83 -11.91
N GLN A 72 -8.28 12.00 -11.89
CA GLN A 72 -8.63 11.10 -12.99
C GLN A 72 -10.09 10.72 -12.93
N THR A 73 -10.65 10.35 -14.06
CA THR A 73 -11.95 9.71 -14.13
C THR A 73 -11.77 8.19 -14.05
N ILE A 74 -12.59 7.55 -13.23
CA ILE A 74 -12.73 6.09 -13.21
C ILE A 74 -14.04 5.70 -13.89
N ASP A 75 -13.99 4.68 -14.71
CA ASP A 75 -15.15 4.11 -15.41
C ASP A 75 -15.30 2.64 -15.06
N PHE A 76 -16.53 2.19 -14.84
CA PHE A 76 -16.82 0.79 -14.59
C PHE A 76 -18.27 0.46 -14.92
N TRP A 77 -18.53 -0.79 -15.17
CA TRP A 77 -19.87 -1.28 -15.44
C TRP A 77 -20.44 -2.02 -14.23
N VAL A 78 -21.71 -1.76 -13.95
CA VAL A 78 -22.43 -2.41 -12.85
C VAL A 78 -23.70 -3.06 -13.33
N LYS A 79 -24.08 -4.15 -12.66
CA LYS A 79 -25.32 -4.88 -12.91
C LYS A 79 -25.80 -5.56 -11.64
N ASN A 80 -27.12 -5.72 -11.53
CA ASN A 80 -27.75 -6.58 -10.55
C ASN A 80 -28.65 -7.62 -11.24
N THR A 81 -29.39 -8.40 -10.47
CA THR A 81 -30.31 -9.40 -11.03
C THR A 81 -31.61 -8.79 -11.59
N GLY A 82 -31.85 -7.50 -11.38
CA GLY A 82 -33.10 -6.83 -11.79
C GLY A 82 -34.30 -7.10 -10.90
N THR A 83 -34.16 -7.93 -9.86
CA THR A 83 -35.29 -8.29 -8.97
C THR A 83 -35.48 -7.28 -7.85
N TYR A 84 -34.38 -6.80 -7.30
CA TYR A 84 -34.33 -5.78 -6.23
C TYR A 84 -33.29 -4.75 -6.56
N ALA A 85 -33.47 -3.54 -6.04
CA ALA A 85 -32.51 -2.48 -6.21
C ALA A 85 -31.26 -2.73 -5.34
N GLU A 86 -30.09 -2.66 -5.93
CA GLU A 86 -28.82 -2.64 -5.19
C GLU A 86 -28.30 -1.21 -5.11
N THR A 87 -27.80 -0.84 -3.95
CA THR A 87 -27.17 0.49 -3.76
C THR A 87 -25.69 0.35 -3.51
N PHE A 88 -24.93 1.34 -4.01
CA PHE A 88 -23.48 1.40 -3.80
C PHE A 88 -23.00 2.85 -3.78
N GLU A 89 -21.85 3.04 -3.20
CA GLU A 89 -21.15 4.31 -3.13
C GLU A 89 -19.77 4.18 -3.76
N VAL A 90 -19.33 5.22 -4.44
CA VAL A 90 -17.92 5.40 -4.78
C VAL A 90 -17.28 6.26 -3.70
N ARG A 91 -16.13 5.82 -3.24
CA ARG A 91 -15.36 6.50 -2.19
C ARG A 91 -13.91 6.61 -2.59
N TYR A 92 -13.19 7.58 -2.05
CA TYR A 92 -11.74 7.73 -2.24
C TYR A 92 -11.03 7.98 -0.93
N SER A 93 -9.74 7.65 -0.88
CA SER A 93 -8.87 7.93 0.26
C SER A 93 -7.58 8.59 -0.22
N LYS A 94 -7.13 9.60 0.53
CA LYS A 94 -5.79 10.20 0.41
C LYS A 94 -4.79 9.58 1.39
N GLY A 95 -5.25 8.64 2.23
CA GLY A 95 -4.42 7.91 3.18
C GLY A 95 -3.50 6.91 2.49
N ILE A 96 -2.50 6.44 3.22
CA ILE A 96 -1.53 5.46 2.74
C ILE A 96 -1.98 4.02 2.97
N ASN A 97 -2.89 3.79 3.92
CA ASN A 97 -3.38 2.48 4.28
C ASN A 97 -4.76 2.20 3.64
N PRO A 98 -4.87 1.29 2.67
CA PRO A 98 -6.15 0.95 2.04
C PRO A 98 -7.13 0.23 3.00
N HIS A 99 -6.64 -0.35 4.09
CA HIS A 99 -7.48 -1.06 5.05
C HIS A 99 -8.11 -0.14 6.12
N ASP A 100 -7.68 1.12 6.21
CA ASP A 100 -8.36 2.09 7.08
C ASP A 100 -9.58 2.68 6.37
N ILE A 101 -10.68 1.93 6.36
CA ILE A 101 -11.93 2.29 5.68
C ILE A 101 -12.53 3.62 6.20
N ARG A 102 -12.17 4.04 7.43
CA ARG A 102 -12.60 5.32 8.02
C ARG A 102 -12.03 6.53 7.27
N LYS A 103 -10.94 6.35 6.51
CA LYS A 103 -10.32 7.39 5.70
C LYS A 103 -10.95 7.55 4.32
N PHE A 104 -11.90 6.69 3.96
CA PHE A 104 -12.56 6.77 2.67
C PHE A 104 -13.74 7.74 2.71
N ILE A 105 -13.63 8.79 1.93
CA ILE A 105 -14.63 9.85 1.78
C ILE A 105 -15.54 9.51 0.60
N LYS A 106 -16.84 9.60 0.78
CA LYS A 106 -17.82 9.41 -0.28
C LYS A 106 -17.69 10.50 -1.35
N ILE A 107 -17.81 10.10 -2.61
CA ILE A 107 -17.83 11.01 -3.77
C ILE A 107 -19.22 10.93 -4.44
N GLY A 108 -19.80 12.07 -4.71
CA GLY A 108 -21.13 12.13 -5.34
C GLY A 108 -22.25 11.50 -4.50
N ASP A 109 -23.33 11.11 -5.17
CA ASP A 109 -24.50 10.49 -4.57
C ASP A 109 -24.35 8.97 -4.40
N THR A 110 -25.29 8.38 -3.65
CA THR A 110 -25.42 6.92 -3.63
C THR A 110 -26.08 6.49 -4.95
N HIS A 111 -25.45 5.56 -5.63
CA HIS A 111 -25.95 4.99 -6.87
C HIS A 111 -26.94 3.86 -6.57
N THR A 112 -27.88 3.68 -7.48
CA THR A 112 -28.85 2.57 -7.43
C THR A 112 -28.88 1.86 -8.78
N THR A 113 -28.81 0.53 -8.78
CA THR A 113 -29.00 -0.29 -9.96
C THR A 113 -30.12 -1.31 -9.72
N ASN A 114 -31.09 -1.37 -10.63
CA ASN A 114 -32.25 -2.23 -10.51
C ASN A 114 -32.77 -2.79 -11.85
N THR A 115 -31.99 -2.61 -12.93
CA THR A 115 -32.46 -2.89 -14.30
C THR A 115 -32.19 -4.31 -14.76
N GLY A 116 -31.30 -5.05 -14.09
CA GLY A 116 -30.80 -6.32 -14.60
C GLY A 116 -29.96 -6.19 -15.89
N GLN A 117 -29.61 -4.98 -16.26
CA GLN A 117 -28.77 -4.66 -17.40
C GLN A 117 -27.46 -4.04 -16.93
N TRP A 118 -26.41 -4.16 -17.73
CA TRP A 118 -25.15 -3.45 -17.50
C TRP A 118 -25.33 -1.95 -17.69
N VAL A 119 -24.88 -1.17 -16.72
CA VAL A 119 -24.91 0.30 -16.72
C VAL A 119 -23.50 0.81 -16.47
N ASN A 120 -23.04 1.73 -17.29
CA ASN A 120 -21.76 2.39 -17.08
C ASN A 120 -21.86 3.46 -16.00
N ILE A 121 -20.86 3.50 -15.14
CA ILE A 121 -20.69 4.51 -14.09
C ILE A 121 -19.35 5.19 -14.31
N SER A 122 -19.36 6.51 -14.34
CA SER A 122 -18.20 7.36 -14.51
C SER A 122 -18.09 8.30 -13.31
N VAL A 123 -16.94 8.35 -12.65
CA VAL A 123 -16.73 9.17 -11.44
C VAL A 123 -15.36 9.84 -11.50
N ASP A 124 -15.35 11.15 -11.25
CA ASP A 124 -14.12 11.94 -11.18
C ASP A 124 -13.50 11.86 -9.79
N LEU A 125 -12.30 11.34 -9.71
CA LEU A 125 -11.49 11.31 -8.51
C LEU A 125 -10.65 12.59 -8.40
N PRO A 126 -10.60 13.22 -7.21
CA PRO A 126 -9.84 14.45 -7.01
C PRO A 126 -8.34 14.21 -6.97
N GLU A 127 -7.57 15.26 -7.13
CA GLU A 127 -6.13 15.30 -6.87
C GLU A 127 -5.81 14.79 -5.46
N GLY A 128 -4.75 14.01 -5.35
CA GLY A 128 -4.29 13.38 -4.12
C GLY A 128 -5.03 12.09 -3.75
N ALA A 129 -6.00 11.63 -4.56
CA ALA A 129 -6.63 10.32 -4.35
C ALA A 129 -5.60 9.19 -4.53
N ARG A 130 -5.37 8.42 -3.47
CA ARG A 130 -4.44 7.28 -3.46
C ARG A 130 -5.14 5.94 -3.68
N PHE A 131 -6.41 5.88 -3.34
CA PHE A 131 -7.29 4.72 -3.55
C PHE A 131 -8.69 5.20 -3.86
N PHE A 132 -9.42 4.40 -4.61
CA PHE A 132 -10.88 4.45 -4.61
C PHE A 132 -11.45 3.15 -4.07
N ALA A 133 -12.71 3.18 -3.69
CA ALA A 133 -13.46 2.01 -3.29
C ALA A 133 -14.87 2.07 -3.87
N ILE A 134 -15.38 0.91 -4.27
CA ILE A 134 -16.79 0.72 -4.56
C ILE A 134 -17.37 -0.06 -3.37
N ARG A 135 -18.26 0.60 -2.63
CA ARG A 135 -18.91 0.05 -1.44
C ARG A 135 -20.33 -0.29 -1.74
N GLN A 136 -20.68 -1.57 -1.79
CA GLN A 136 -22.08 -1.99 -1.78
C GLN A 136 -22.65 -1.75 -0.38
N ASN A 137 -23.73 -0.99 -0.29
CA ASN A 137 -24.40 -0.63 0.96
C ASN A 137 -25.92 -0.83 0.90
N SER A 138 -26.35 -1.84 0.15
CA SER A 138 -27.76 -2.16 -0.02
C SER A 138 -28.42 -2.55 1.30
N PRO A 139 -29.66 -2.07 1.58
CA PRO A 139 -30.38 -2.44 2.79
C PRO A 139 -30.78 -3.93 2.75
N SER A 140 -31.04 -4.53 3.90
CA SER A 140 -31.36 -5.95 4.02
C SER A 140 -32.58 -6.38 3.20
N SER A 141 -33.49 -5.46 2.90
CA SER A 141 -34.69 -5.72 2.10
C SER A 141 -34.47 -5.87 0.61
N SER A 142 -33.27 -5.50 0.11
CA SER A 142 -33.00 -5.39 -1.33
C SER A 142 -31.68 -6.00 -1.80
N THR A 143 -30.96 -6.72 -0.94
CA THR A 143 -29.72 -7.38 -1.35
C THR A 143 -30.00 -8.67 -2.12
N THR A 144 -29.39 -8.79 -3.31
CA THR A 144 -29.37 -10.05 -4.08
C THR A 144 -27.97 -10.36 -4.59
N MET A 145 -27.57 -9.75 -5.66
CA MET A 145 -26.28 -9.91 -6.28
C MET A 145 -25.91 -8.63 -6.99
N PHE A 146 -24.73 -8.15 -6.69
CA PHE A 146 -24.15 -6.97 -7.32
C PHE A 146 -22.90 -7.37 -8.10
N MET A 147 -22.86 -7.03 -9.36
CA MET A 147 -21.79 -7.37 -10.29
C MET A 147 -21.10 -6.09 -10.78
N ILE A 148 -19.78 -6.14 -10.91
CA ILE A 148 -18.95 -5.06 -11.43
C ILE A 148 -18.00 -5.65 -12.47
N ASP A 149 -17.83 -4.94 -13.57
CA ASP A 149 -16.94 -5.35 -14.65
C ASP A 149 -16.25 -4.14 -15.30
N ASP A 150 -15.23 -4.41 -16.11
CA ASP A 150 -14.50 -3.44 -16.95
C ASP A 150 -14.14 -2.14 -16.22
N ILE A 151 -13.44 -2.27 -15.09
CA ILE A 151 -13.00 -1.11 -14.34
C ILE A 151 -11.77 -0.50 -15.01
N THR A 152 -11.89 0.74 -15.47
CA THR A 152 -10.81 1.51 -16.08
C THR A 152 -10.35 2.62 -15.17
N PHE A 153 -9.05 2.69 -14.90
CA PHE A 153 -8.41 3.72 -14.10
C PHE A 153 -6.89 3.77 -14.33
N MET A 154 -6.26 4.89 -14.01
CA MET A 154 -4.80 4.99 -14.01
C MET A 154 -4.23 4.37 -12.73
N LYS A 155 -3.51 3.27 -12.88
CA LYS A 155 -2.80 2.64 -11.78
C LYS A 155 -1.53 3.41 -11.43
N GLY A 156 -1.30 3.63 -10.15
CA GLY A 156 -0.05 4.21 -9.65
C GLY A 156 1.02 3.14 -9.48
N ASN A 157 2.24 3.49 -9.87
CA ASN A 157 3.45 2.74 -9.53
C ASN A 157 4.29 3.47 -8.46
N THR A 158 3.75 4.54 -7.88
CA THR A 158 4.45 5.35 -6.90
C THR A 158 4.32 4.70 -5.52
N PRO A 159 5.41 4.51 -4.79
CA PRO A 159 5.36 4.09 -3.41
C PRO A 159 4.51 5.05 -2.57
N VAL A 160 3.73 4.50 -1.65
CA VAL A 160 2.90 5.29 -0.73
C VAL A 160 3.64 5.56 0.57
N ALA A 161 4.67 4.77 0.86
CA ALA A 161 5.57 4.91 2.01
C ALA A 161 6.86 4.11 1.76
N TYR A 162 7.78 4.22 2.70
CA TYR A 162 9.02 3.44 2.76
C TYR A 162 9.13 2.83 4.15
N ASN A 163 9.36 1.53 4.23
CA ASN A 163 9.71 0.87 5.48
C ASN A 163 11.21 0.88 5.65
N ILE A 164 11.67 1.22 6.85
CA ILE A 164 13.08 1.30 7.21
C ILE A 164 13.36 0.22 8.24
N TYR A 165 14.31 -0.62 7.92
CA TYR A 165 14.77 -1.71 8.78
C TYR A 165 16.20 -1.43 9.20
N ARG A 166 16.55 -1.78 10.43
CA ARG A 166 17.92 -1.84 10.93
C ARG A 166 18.18 -3.25 11.44
N ASP A 167 19.21 -3.88 10.91
CA ASP A 167 19.61 -5.26 11.25
C ASP A 167 18.44 -6.25 11.12
N GLY A 168 17.61 -6.07 10.09
CA GLY A 168 16.42 -6.88 9.80
C GLY A 168 15.17 -6.55 10.62
N ILE A 169 15.24 -5.58 11.53
CA ILE A 169 14.11 -5.17 12.39
C ILE A 169 13.49 -3.89 11.83
N LEU A 170 12.17 -3.86 11.62
CA LEU A 170 11.46 -2.66 11.23
C LEU A 170 11.55 -1.60 12.34
N ILE A 171 12.21 -0.48 12.06
CA ILE A 171 12.39 0.64 12.99
C ILE A 171 11.49 1.83 12.69
N GLY A 172 10.88 1.87 11.53
CA GLY A 172 9.92 2.91 11.20
C GLY A 172 9.43 2.87 9.77
N THR A 173 8.42 3.70 9.51
CA THR A 173 7.85 3.91 8.18
C THR A 173 7.82 5.41 7.91
N SER A 174 8.29 5.83 6.74
CA SER A 174 8.30 7.22 6.30
C SER A 174 7.46 7.39 5.03
N THR A 175 6.76 8.51 4.93
CA THR A 175 6.11 8.97 3.70
C THR A 175 6.97 9.97 2.94
N ASP A 176 8.08 10.39 3.54
CA ASP A 176 9.06 11.32 2.98
C ASP A 176 10.33 10.56 2.62
N TYR A 177 11.23 11.24 1.91
CA TYR A 177 12.56 10.71 1.57
C TYR A 177 13.59 10.93 2.71
N LYS A 178 13.11 11.09 3.95
CA LYS A 178 13.93 11.32 5.14
C LYS A 178 13.47 10.43 6.27
N PHE A 179 14.43 9.85 6.96
CA PHE A 179 14.22 9.11 8.20
C PHE A 179 15.44 9.34 9.09
N GLU A 180 15.21 9.63 10.36
CA GLU A 180 16.26 9.80 11.35
C GLU A 180 16.21 8.65 12.34
N ASP A 181 17.33 8.02 12.57
CA ASP A 181 17.50 6.96 13.54
C ASP A 181 18.67 7.27 14.48
N GLN A 182 18.54 6.92 15.73
CA GLN A 182 19.58 7.03 16.75
C GLN A 182 19.77 5.65 17.38
N PRO A 183 20.65 4.81 16.80
CA PRO A 183 20.96 3.52 17.41
C PRO A 183 21.57 3.68 18.79
N ASN A 184 21.13 2.86 19.73
CA ASN A 184 21.59 2.90 21.12
C ASN A 184 22.97 2.25 21.34
N ASN A 185 23.53 1.68 20.29
CA ASN A 185 24.82 0.98 20.31
C ASN A 185 25.70 1.43 19.14
N ASP A 186 26.98 1.53 19.43
CA ASP A 186 28.00 1.78 18.40
C ASP A 186 28.27 0.49 17.63
N GLY A 187 28.59 0.62 16.35
CA GLY A 187 28.94 -0.50 15.49
C GLY A 187 28.57 -0.32 14.04
N THR A 188 28.59 -1.40 13.31
CA THR A 188 28.13 -1.44 11.92
C THR A 188 26.68 -1.94 11.93
N HIS A 189 25.79 -1.15 11.38
CA HIS A 189 24.40 -1.53 11.20
C HIS A 189 24.08 -1.68 9.71
N THR A 190 23.31 -2.70 9.38
CA THR A 190 22.74 -2.87 8.05
C THR A 190 21.35 -2.24 8.03
N TYR A 191 21.21 -1.16 7.26
CA TYR A 191 19.91 -0.58 6.98
C TYR A 191 19.37 -1.14 5.67
N SER A 192 18.12 -1.55 5.67
CA SER A 192 17.40 -1.86 4.44
C SER A 192 16.13 -1.05 4.33
N ILE A 193 15.84 -0.60 3.11
CA ILE A 193 14.69 0.23 2.80
C ILE A 193 13.88 -0.46 1.72
N THR A 194 12.60 -0.65 1.98
CA THR A 194 11.65 -1.13 0.98
C THR A 194 10.66 -0.03 0.62
N ALA A 195 10.26 0.02 -0.64
CA ALA A 195 9.16 0.85 -1.09
C ALA A 195 7.85 0.11 -0.80
N VAL A 196 6.96 0.73 -0.05
CA VAL A 196 5.62 0.20 0.25
C VAL A 196 4.66 0.72 -0.80
N TYR A 197 4.05 -0.19 -1.52
CA TYR A 197 3.00 0.11 -2.48
C TYR A 197 1.61 -0.02 -1.83
N ALA A 198 0.64 0.56 -2.47
CA ALA A 198 -0.73 0.39 -2.01
C ALA A 198 -1.13 -1.09 -2.02
N GLY A 199 -1.81 -1.50 -0.94
CA GLY A 199 -2.11 -2.91 -0.69
C GLY A 199 -1.10 -3.59 0.23
N GLY A 200 -0.08 -2.84 0.73
CA GLY A 200 0.90 -3.35 1.69
C GLY A 200 1.99 -4.22 1.09
N MET A 201 2.07 -4.32 -0.24
CA MET A 201 3.20 -4.98 -0.89
C MET A 201 4.46 -4.13 -0.77
N GLU A 202 5.57 -4.76 -0.47
CA GLU A 202 6.89 -4.13 -0.42
C GLU A 202 7.72 -4.51 -1.66
N SER A 203 8.64 -3.60 -2.03
CA SER A 203 9.68 -3.91 -3.03
C SER A 203 10.75 -4.82 -2.43
N GLU A 204 11.63 -5.34 -3.29
CA GLU A 204 12.92 -5.84 -2.82
C GLU A 204 13.65 -4.75 -2.04
N PRO A 205 14.38 -5.11 -0.96
CA PRO A 205 15.08 -4.15 -0.14
C PRO A 205 16.30 -3.56 -0.87
N VAL A 206 16.55 -2.28 -0.62
CA VAL A 206 17.83 -1.65 -0.93
C VAL A 206 18.61 -1.55 0.37
N GLU A 207 19.80 -2.13 0.41
CA GLU A 207 20.61 -2.22 1.62
C GLU A 207 21.79 -1.23 1.60
N VAL A 208 22.09 -0.70 2.78
CA VAL A 208 23.29 0.11 3.04
C VAL A 208 23.87 -0.21 4.41
N ASN A 209 25.17 -0.40 4.47
CA ASN A 209 25.87 -0.57 5.74
C ASN A 209 26.32 0.79 6.24
N VAL A 210 25.91 1.14 7.46
CA VAL A 210 26.27 2.38 8.14
C VAL A 210 27.11 2.04 9.35
N VAL A 211 28.30 2.62 9.44
CA VAL A 211 29.16 2.51 10.62
C VAL A 211 28.84 3.70 11.52
N THR A 212 28.26 3.44 12.69
CA THR A 212 27.96 4.48 13.69
C THR A 212 29.10 4.65 14.70
N ASP A 213 30.05 3.71 14.69
CA ASP A 213 31.25 3.76 15.54
C ASP A 213 32.31 4.66 14.89
N ILE A 214 32.32 5.92 15.30
CA ILE A 214 33.53 6.75 15.22
C ILE A 214 34.20 6.65 16.59
N ARG A 215 34.67 5.46 16.97
CA ARG A 215 35.60 5.38 18.08
C ARG A 215 36.78 6.24 17.71
N GLY A 216 37.01 7.23 18.55
CA GLY A 216 38.30 7.95 18.53
C GLY A 216 39.37 6.88 18.45
N ILE A 217 40.32 7.03 17.56
CA ILE A 217 41.44 6.10 17.42
C ILE A 217 42.03 5.96 18.81
N GLU A 218 41.76 4.80 19.48
CA GLU A 218 42.64 4.39 20.57
C GLU A 218 44.02 4.31 19.95
N SER A 219 44.85 5.24 20.31
CA SER A 219 46.21 5.33 19.86
C SER A 219 46.99 4.13 20.39
N LYS A 220 46.99 3.03 19.60
CA LYS A 220 48.26 2.31 19.55
C LYS A 220 49.22 3.30 18.99
N GLU A 221 50.19 3.72 19.85
CA GLU A 221 51.22 4.71 19.55
C GLU A 221 51.75 4.55 18.13
N ALA A 222 51.13 5.26 17.17
CA ALA A 222 51.72 5.43 15.87
C ALA A 222 52.96 6.31 16.11
N SER A 223 54.14 5.86 15.76
CA SER A 223 55.36 6.59 15.90
C SER A 223 55.34 7.95 15.17
N SER A 224 54.39 8.15 14.27
CA SER A 224 54.08 9.41 13.59
C SER A 224 52.75 9.39 12.82
N TYR A 225 52.21 10.58 12.57
CA TYR A 225 50.97 10.80 11.84
C TYR A 225 51.20 11.54 10.54
N ASN A 226 50.68 11.02 9.44
CA ASN A 226 50.52 11.74 8.19
C ASN A 226 49.06 12.13 8.04
N VAL A 227 48.76 13.41 7.93
CA VAL A 227 47.40 13.95 7.92
C VAL A 227 47.15 14.70 6.63
N TYR A 228 46.00 14.42 6.03
CA TYR A 228 45.52 15.06 4.81
C TYR A 228 44.12 15.61 5.02
N THR A 229 43.78 16.67 4.33
CA THR A 229 42.39 17.12 4.16
C THR A 229 41.64 16.16 3.24
N LEU A 230 40.30 16.28 3.15
CA LEU A 230 39.50 15.41 2.29
C LEU A 230 39.74 15.58 0.80
N ASP A 231 40.27 16.76 0.41
CA ASP A 231 40.69 17.09 -0.96
C ASP A 231 42.17 16.69 -1.25
N GLY A 232 42.80 15.95 -0.31
CA GLY A 232 44.09 15.33 -0.51
C GLY A 232 45.29 16.22 -0.18
N VAL A 233 45.09 17.43 0.37
CA VAL A 233 46.19 18.31 0.79
C VAL A 233 46.81 17.79 2.09
N GLN A 234 48.12 17.58 2.11
CA GLN A 234 48.84 17.16 3.30
C GLN A 234 49.00 18.34 4.28
N VAL A 235 48.42 18.22 5.48
CA VAL A 235 48.47 19.25 6.54
C VAL A 235 49.48 18.93 7.63
N LEU A 236 49.78 17.64 7.86
CA LEU A 236 50.88 17.21 8.74
C LEU A 236 51.61 16.03 8.11
N LYS A 237 52.94 16.03 8.27
CA LYS A 237 53.81 14.94 7.81
C LYS A 237 54.69 14.48 8.97
N ASN A 238 54.65 13.16 9.25
CA ASN A 238 55.41 12.51 10.33
C ASN A 238 55.26 13.23 11.69
N ALA A 239 54.11 13.82 11.95
CA ALA A 239 53.82 14.52 13.20
C ALA A 239 53.74 13.51 14.38
N LYS A 240 54.27 13.92 15.55
CA LYS A 240 54.24 13.08 16.75
C LYS A 240 52.93 13.19 17.52
N ASP A 241 52.15 14.24 17.26
CA ASP A 241 50.81 14.44 17.84
C ASP A 241 49.89 15.16 16.82
N LEU A 242 48.62 15.28 17.20
CA LEU A 242 47.58 15.92 16.40
C LEU A 242 47.12 17.26 17.00
N ASN A 243 47.89 17.83 17.93
CA ASN A 243 47.49 18.98 18.74
C ASN A 243 47.33 20.27 17.90
N SER A 244 47.97 20.37 16.78
CA SER A 244 47.90 21.51 15.85
C SER A 244 46.68 21.48 14.92
N LEU A 245 45.97 20.36 14.85
CA LEU A 245 44.76 20.27 14.01
C LEU A 245 43.61 21.07 14.61
N ARG A 246 42.90 21.76 13.75
CA ARG A 246 41.63 22.41 14.08
C ARG A 246 40.48 21.40 13.99
N ARG A 247 39.34 21.76 14.55
CA ARG A 247 38.11 20.99 14.38
C ARG A 247 37.83 20.75 12.89
N GLY A 248 37.63 19.50 12.49
CA GLY A 248 37.43 19.15 11.10
C GLY A 248 37.57 17.65 10.82
N ILE A 249 37.36 17.27 9.57
CA ILE A 249 37.49 15.88 9.10
C ILE A 249 38.80 15.78 8.30
N TYR A 250 39.62 14.78 8.64
CA TYR A 250 40.93 14.57 8.04
C TYR A 250 41.10 13.08 7.66
N ILE A 251 42.05 12.83 6.76
CA ILE A 251 42.59 11.48 6.51
C ILE A 251 43.89 11.35 7.30
N ILE A 252 43.91 10.53 8.34
CA ILE A 252 45.07 10.30 9.20
C ILE A 252 45.57 8.88 9.00
N ASN A 253 46.80 8.71 8.54
CA ASN A 253 47.37 7.40 8.22
C ASN A 253 46.45 6.52 7.37
N GLY A 254 45.77 7.11 6.38
CA GLY A 254 44.83 6.45 5.46
C GLY A 254 43.42 6.24 6.02
N LYS A 255 43.10 6.69 7.24
CA LYS A 255 41.77 6.58 7.84
C LYS A 255 41.11 7.95 7.96
N LYS A 256 39.81 8.01 7.69
CA LYS A 256 39.02 9.23 7.87
C LYS A 256 38.73 9.43 9.37
N VAL A 257 39.08 10.57 9.92
CA VAL A 257 39.04 10.91 11.34
C VAL A 257 38.41 12.28 11.52
N MET A 258 37.52 12.45 12.51
CA MET A 258 36.97 13.73 12.91
C MET A 258 37.76 14.25 14.14
N ILE A 259 38.25 15.46 14.10
CA ILE A 259 38.88 16.16 15.23
C ILE A 259 37.85 17.11 15.83
N ASN A 260 37.51 16.90 17.12
CA ASN A 260 36.42 17.59 17.87
C ASN A 260 37.03 18.49 18.96
N LYS A 261 38.01 19.32 18.65
CA LYS A 261 38.55 20.27 19.65
C LYS A 261 37.71 21.53 19.74
#